data_02f338a0971c76f71a645fa1dad43530
#
_entry.id   02f338a0971c76f71a645fa1dad43530
#
_cell.length_a   1.000
_cell.length_b   1.000
_cell.length_c   1.000
_cell.angle_alpha   90.00
_cell.angle_beta   90.00
_cell.angle_gamma   90.00
#
_symmetry.space_group_name_H-M   'P 1'
#
loop_
_entity.id
_entity.type
_entity.pdbx_description
1 polymer ?
#
loop_
_entity_poly.entity_id
_entity_poly.type
_entity_poly.pdbx_seq_one_letter_code
_entity_poly.pdbx_strand_id
1 'polypeptide(L)'
;MGYTTWFEGGLTPNKPFKKEFINYINAFSEKWHEPRDVEIIKRSDPDWAKHCLDGNLGPYGMYYVGSFDEEIIDRSAAKGYTCPGYWCDWHINEKTGVVEWNDSEKFYDYIEWLKFLVDNFFEPAGYKLNGEIFWEGEERDDNGVIVVKDNCIYTYNGTTVYFNYDKENEKILANFSDRQLLDELIKRGIIS
;
A
#
# COMPACT_ATOMS: atom_id res chain seq x y z
N MET A 1 14.37 15.53 13.48
CA MET A 1 13.17 16.13 12.88
C MET A 1 12.60 15.11 11.90
N GLY A 2 11.29 14.90 11.88
CA GLY A 2 10.66 14.01 10.87
C GLY A 2 10.48 14.77 9.56
N TYR A 3 10.31 14.06 8.45
CA TYR A 3 10.00 14.60 7.14
C TYR A 3 8.52 14.35 6.83
N THR A 4 7.81 15.36 6.35
CA THR A 4 6.38 15.28 6.04
C THR A 4 6.17 15.29 4.52
N THR A 5 5.31 14.40 4.05
CA THR A 5 4.84 14.35 2.67
C THR A 5 3.31 14.46 2.69
N TRP A 6 2.78 15.31 1.83
CA TRP A 6 1.34 15.49 1.63
C TRP A 6 0.90 14.78 0.37
N PHE A 7 -0.35 14.29 0.35
CA PHE A 7 -0.89 13.57 -0.78
C PHE A 7 -2.26 14.13 -1.16
N GLU A 8 -2.53 14.20 -2.47
CA GLU A 8 -3.81 14.62 -3.04
C GLU A 8 -4.24 13.64 -4.12
N GLY A 9 -5.53 13.32 -4.17
CA GLY A 9 -6.08 12.34 -5.10
C GLY A 9 -6.41 11.02 -4.44
N GLY A 10 -6.59 9.96 -5.23
CA GLY A 10 -6.94 8.65 -4.68
C GLY A 10 -7.23 7.61 -5.74
N LEU A 11 -7.42 6.37 -5.31
CA LEU A 11 -7.61 5.23 -6.18
C LEU A 11 -9.02 4.67 -6.03
N THR A 12 -9.68 4.48 -7.17
CA THR A 12 -11.02 3.90 -7.23
C THR A 12 -10.96 2.42 -7.60
N PRO A 13 -11.74 1.55 -6.95
CA PRO A 13 -11.80 0.15 -7.30
C PRO A 13 -12.68 -0.09 -8.54
N ASN A 14 -12.45 -1.18 -9.26
CA ASN A 14 -13.27 -1.63 -10.38
C ASN A 14 -14.71 -2.05 -9.99
N LYS A 15 -14.97 -2.26 -8.72
CA LYS A 15 -16.27 -2.60 -8.13
C LYS A 15 -16.32 -2.11 -6.68
N PRO A 16 -17.51 -1.79 -6.11
CA PRO A 16 -17.63 -1.36 -4.73
C PRO A 16 -17.00 -2.34 -3.75
N PHE A 17 -16.29 -1.83 -2.75
CA PHE A 17 -15.75 -2.64 -1.66
C PHE A 17 -16.85 -3.19 -0.78
N LYS A 18 -16.69 -4.42 -0.29
CA LYS A 18 -17.51 -4.96 0.78
C LYS A 18 -17.23 -4.24 2.10
N LYS A 19 -18.23 -4.05 2.94
CA LYS A 19 -18.10 -3.33 4.21
C LYS A 19 -17.05 -3.96 5.13
N GLU A 20 -17.02 -5.29 5.19
CA GLU A 20 -16.05 -6.03 5.99
C GLU A 20 -14.61 -5.78 5.52
N PHE A 21 -14.41 -5.66 4.20
CA PHE A 21 -13.11 -5.35 3.62
C PHE A 21 -12.67 -3.92 3.97
N ILE A 22 -13.58 -2.93 3.86
CA ILE A 22 -13.31 -1.54 4.28
C ILE A 22 -12.90 -1.50 5.75
N ASN A 23 -13.69 -2.14 6.61
CA ASN A 23 -13.43 -2.16 8.05
C ASN A 23 -12.05 -2.77 8.36
N TYR A 24 -11.70 -3.85 7.66
CA TYR A 24 -10.40 -4.51 7.85
C TYR A 24 -9.23 -3.63 7.37
N ILE A 25 -9.30 -3.07 6.15
CA ILE A 25 -8.23 -2.21 5.61
C ILE A 25 -8.03 -0.97 6.50
N ASN A 26 -9.11 -0.35 6.99
CA ASN A 26 -9.01 0.81 7.86
C ASN A 26 -8.42 0.44 9.23
N ALA A 27 -8.81 -0.69 9.81
CA ALA A 27 -8.20 -1.20 11.04
C ALA A 27 -6.71 -1.56 10.84
N PHE A 28 -6.36 -2.07 9.65
CA PHE A 28 -4.97 -2.33 9.28
C PHE A 28 -4.17 -1.02 9.18
N SER A 29 -4.73 0.01 8.56
CA SER A 29 -4.13 1.33 8.43
C SER A 29 -3.83 1.99 9.79
N GLU A 30 -4.70 1.79 10.78
CA GLU A 30 -4.55 2.33 12.13
C GLU A 30 -3.62 1.51 13.05
N LYS A 31 -3.19 0.33 12.59
CA LYS A 31 -2.39 -0.58 13.40
C LYS A 31 -0.90 -0.24 13.34
N TRP A 32 -0.23 -0.31 14.49
CA TRP A 32 1.23 -0.32 14.55
C TRP A 32 1.77 -1.70 14.12
N HIS A 33 2.53 -1.72 13.02
CA HIS A 33 3.00 -2.94 12.39
C HIS A 33 4.36 -3.39 12.94
N GLU A 34 4.32 -4.44 13.72
CA GLU A 34 5.48 -5.15 14.25
C GLU A 34 5.29 -6.67 14.15
N PRO A 35 6.36 -7.44 13.93
CA PRO A 35 6.25 -8.89 13.93
C PRO A 35 5.95 -9.41 15.34
N ARG A 36 5.03 -10.36 15.42
CA ARG A 36 4.55 -10.97 16.66
C ARG A 36 4.55 -12.49 16.57
N ASP A 37 4.64 -13.15 17.71
CA ASP A 37 4.49 -14.61 17.77
C ASP A 37 3.04 -15.02 17.50
N VAL A 38 2.83 -15.75 16.41
CA VAL A 38 1.50 -16.20 15.95
C VAL A 38 0.84 -17.11 16.98
N GLU A 39 1.58 -17.96 17.68
CA GLU A 39 1.02 -18.87 18.68
C GLU A 39 0.58 -18.13 19.95
N ILE A 40 1.26 -17.03 20.25
CA ILE A 40 0.85 -16.16 21.35
C ILE A 40 -0.40 -15.38 20.99
N ILE A 41 -0.48 -14.80 19.77
CA ILE A 41 -1.71 -14.16 19.28
C ILE A 41 -2.90 -15.11 19.43
N LYS A 42 -2.80 -16.34 18.91
CA LYS A 42 -3.89 -17.33 18.96
C LYS A 42 -4.32 -17.71 20.39
N ARG A 43 -3.37 -17.76 21.32
CA ARG A 43 -3.65 -18.09 22.71
C ARG A 43 -4.25 -16.93 23.49
N SER A 44 -3.82 -15.70 23.20
CA SER A 44 -4.17 -14.50 23.97
C SER A 44 -5.42 -13.82 23.42
N ASP A 45 -5.71 -13.97 22.13
CA ASP A 45 -6.93 -13.49 21.49
C ASP A 45 -7.76 -14.67 20.96
N PRO A 46 -8.78 -15.14 21.68
CA PRO A 46 -9.65 -16.22 21.22
C PRO A 46 -10.41 -15.90 19.92
N ASP A 47 -10.57 -14.63 19.59
CA ASP A 47 -11.25 -14.13 18.41
C ASP A 47 -10.29 -13.70 17.28
N TRP A 48 -9.02 -14.05 17.37
CA TRP A 48 -7.96 -13.63 16.44
C TRP A 48 -8.35 -13.76 14.96
N ALA A 49 -9.11 -14.80 14.59
CA ALA A 49 -9.53 -15.02 13.21
C ALA A 49 -10.47 -13.92 12.67
N LYS A 50 -11.21 -13.22 13.55
CA LYS A 50 -12.04 -12.08 13.18
C LYS A 50 -11.21 -10.79 12.98
N HIS A 51 -9.99 -10.78 13.51
CA HIS A 51 -9.04 -9.68 13.38
C HIS A 51 -8.05 -9.87 12.23
N CYS A 52 -8.40 -10.72 11.26
CA CYS A 52 -7.62 -10.96 10.05
C CYS A 52 -8.56 -11.10 8.87
N LEU A 53 -8.11 -10.70 7.69
CA LEU A 53 -8.84 -10.99 6.47
C LEU A 53 -8.81 -12.50 6.20
N ASP A 54 -9.99 -13.11 6.03
CA ASP A 54 -10.18 -14.55 5.78
C ASP A 54 -9.46 -15.47 6.81
N GLY A 55 -9.27 -15.00 8.06
CA GLY A 55 -8.61 -15.76 9.12
C GLY A 55 -7.13 -16.04 8.88
N ASN A 56 -6.47 -15.24 8.05
CA ASN A 56 -5.05 -15.36 7.74
C ASN A 56 -4.21 -14.37 8.56
N LEU A 57 -3.40 -14.86 9.48
CA LEU A 57 -2.48 -14.03 10.28
C LEU A 57 -1.28 -13.53 9.48
N GLY A 58 -0.92 -14.20 8.39
CA GLY A 58 0.32 -13.97 7.69
C GLY A 58 1.57 -14.34 8.50
N PRO A 59 2.77 -14.27 7.90
CA PRO A 59 4.02 -14.46 8.62
C PRO A 59 4.14 -13.48 9.79
N TYR A 60 4.45 -14.01 10.98
CA TYR A 60 4.62 -13.23 12.20
C TYR A 60 3.45 -12.29 12.53
N GLY A 61 2.22 -12.71 12.23
CA GLY A 61 1.01 -11.95 12.54
C GLY A 61 0.88 -10.64 11.77
N MET A 62 1.53 -10.48 10.63
CA MET A 62 1.59 -9.21 9.89
C MET A 62 0.23 -8.73 9.36
N TYR A 63 -0.78 -9.62 9.31
CA TYR A 63 -2.16 -9.28 8.91
C TYR A 63 -3.13 -9.13 10.10
N TYR A 64 -2.62 -9.25 11.33
CA TYR A 64 -3.44 -9.14 12.52
C TYR A 64 -3.72 -7.68 12.87
N VAL A 65 -5.01 -7.33 13.02
CA VAL A 65 -5.46 -5.96 13.36
C VAL A 65 -6.11 -5.86 14.75
N GLY A 66 -6.04 -6.93 15.55
CA GLY A 66 -6.55 -6.90 16.93
C GLY A 66 -5.69 -6.04 17.87
N SER A 67 -6.19 -5.80 19.07
CA SER A 67 -5.56 -4.92 20.06
C SER A 67 -4.41 -5.53 20.86
N PHE A 68 -4.08 -6.80 20.62
CA PHE A 68 -2.99 -7.47 21.33
C PHE A 68 -1.62 -7.01 20.80
N ASP A 69 -0.82 -6.39 21.67
CA ASP A 69 0.46 -5.77 21.31
C ASP A 69 1.67 -6.32 22.10
N GLU A 70 1.49 -7.41 22.84
CA GLU A 70 2.58 -8.03 23.61
C GLU A 70 3.46 -8.94 22.72
N GLU A 71 4.71 -9.14 23.16
CA GLU A 71 5.71 -10.01 22.54
C GLU A 71 6.08 -9.70 21.10
N ILE A 72 6.56 -8.49 20.90
CA ILE A 72 7.18 -8.05 19.65
C ILE A 72 8.47 -8.84 19.42
N ILE A 73 8.61 -9.37 18.21
CA ILE A 73 9.81 -10.04 17.74
C ILE A 73 10.67 -9.02 17.00
N ASP A 74 11.99 -9.09 17.18
CA ASP A 74 12.91 -8.24 16.41
C ASP A 74 12.71 -8.47 14.90
N ARG A 75 12.51 -7.40 14.12
CA ARG A 75 12.29 -7.45 12.68
C ARG A 75 13.40 -8.19 11.93
N SER A 76 14.65 -8.08 12.39
CA SER A 76 15.79 -8.75 11.77
C SER A 76 15.75 -10.28 11.95
N ALA A 77 15.07 -10.76 12.98
CA ALA A 77 14.85 -12.18 13.26
C ALA A 77 13.59 -12.73 12.56
N ALA A 78 12.65 -11.87 12.18
CA ALA A 78 11.36 -12.24 11.61
C ALA A 78 11.46 -12.47 10.08
N LYS A 79 12.10 -13.57 9.66
CA LYS A 79 12.24 -13.90 8.23
C LYS A 79 10.88 -14.13 7.58
N GLY A 80 10.56 -13.32 6.55
CA GLY A 80 9.27 -13.38 5.84
C GLY A 80 8.24 -12.37 6.35
N TYR A 81 8.56 -11.56 7.36
CA TYR A 81 7.79 -10.36 7.69
C TYR A 81 8.14 -9.27 6.67
N THR A 82 7.13 -8.76 5.95
CA THR A 82 7.34 -7.87 4.79
C THR A 82 6.59 -6.55 4.88
N CYS A 83 6.01 -6.20 6.05
CA CYS A 83 5.44 -4.87 6.22
C CYS A 83 6.53 -3.81 6.03
N PRO A 84 6.31 -2.82 5.13
CA PRO A 84 7.36 -1.86 4.76
C PRO A 84 7.85 -0.98 5.90
N GLY A 85 6.93 -0.53 6.74
CA GLY A 85 7.19 0.37 7.85
C GLY A 85 6.40 0.00 9.11
N TYR A 86 6.24 0.97 10.01
CA TYR A 86 5.44 0.83 11.23
C TYR A 86 3.99 1.26 11.04
N TRP A 87 3.72 2.17 10.12
CA TRP A 87 2.42 2.76 9.88
C TRP A 87 2.08 2.73 8.40
N CYS A 88 0.87 2.26 8.10
CA CYS A 88 0.29 2.30 6.77
C CYS A 88 -0.79 3.38 6.76
N ASP A 89 -0.51 4.55 6.21
CA ASP A 89 -1.46 5.66 6.24
C ASP A 89 -2.36 5.73 4.99
N TRP A 90 -2.41 4.66 4.18
CA TRP A 90 -3.43 4.45 3.16
C TRP A 90 -4.68 3.84 3.77
N HIS A 91 -5.84 4.47 3.58
CA HIS A 91 -7.12 3.97 4.07
C HIS A 91 -8.19 3.97 2.97
N ILE A 92 -9.34 3.38 3.22
CA ILE A 92 -10.52 3.46 2.35
C ILE A 92 -11.50 4.45 2.97
N ASN A 93 -11.80 5.54 2.26
CA ASN A 93 -12.84 6.48 2.66
C ASN A 93 -14.20 5.78 2.61
N GLU A 94 -14.87 5.64 3.75
CA GLU A 94 -16.14 4.91 3.88
C GLU A 94 -17.28 5.50 3.06
N LYS A 95 -17.24 6.81 2.76
CA LYS A 95 -18.31 7.51 2.05
C LYS A 95 -18.15 7.40 0.54
N THR A 96 -16.90 7.49 0.05
CA THR A 96 -16.59 7.53 -1.38
C THR A 96 -16.14 6.19 -1.93
N GLY A 97 -15.60 5.29 -1.09
CA GLY A 97 -14.98 4.04 -1.50
C GLY A 97 -13.63 4.24 -2.19
N VAL A 98 -12.99 5.39 -2.02
CA VAL A 98 -11.68 5.72 -2.58
C VAL A 98 -10.59 5.31 -1.59
N VAL A 99 -9.51 4.72 -2.10
CA VAL A 99 -8.27 4.52 -1.32
C VAL A 99 -7.50 5.83 -1.38
N GLU A 100 -7.26 6.43 -0.23
CA GLU A 100 -6.62 7.75 -0.10
C GLU A 100 -5.75 7.81 1.16
N TRP A 101 -4.95 8.85 1.29
CA TRP A 101 -4.17 9.14 2.49
C TRP A 101 -5.08 9.60 3.64
N ASN A 102 -4.77 9.20 4.87
CA ASN A 102 -5.56 9.49 6.07
C ASN A 102 -5.17 10.78 6.80
N ASP A 103 -4.37 11.66 6.13
CA ASP A 103 -3.85 12.92 6.65
C ASP A 103 -2.86 12.78 7.83
N SER A 104 -2.33 11.59 8.08
CA SER A 104 -1.30 11.37 9.11
C SER A 104 0.05 11.98 8.70
N GLU A 105 0.72 12.65 9.64
CA GLU A 105 2.08 13.15 9.42
C GLU A 105 3.10 12.01 9.27
N LYS A 106 4.19 12.27 8.52
CA LYS A 106 5.37 11.40 8.44
C LYS A 106 5.11 10.02 7.84
N PHE A 107 4.31 9.97 6.80
CA PHE A 107 4.07 8.75 6.06
C PHE A 107 5.30 8.37 5.24
N TYR A 108 6.04 7.38 5.71
CA TYR A 108 7.22 6.82 5.04
C TYR A 108 6.85 5.55 4.27
N ASP A 109 7.68 5.19 3.28
CA ASP A 109 7.53 3.96 2.48
C ASP A 109 6.12 3.83 1.84
N TYR A 110 5.52 4.97 1.48
CA TYR A 110 4.12 5.04 1.01
C TYR A 110 3.88 4.26 -0.29
N ILE A 111 4.88 4.16 -1.18
CA ILE A 111 4.79 3.36 -2.41
C ILE A 111 4.84 1.87 -2.08
N GLU A 112 5.77 1.47 -1.22
CA GLU A 112 5.93 0.11 -0.73
C GLU A 112 4.68 -0.35 0.04
N TRP A 113 4.08 0.54 0.83
CA TRP A 113 2.81 0.28 1.50
C TRP A 113 1.65 0.09 0.52
N LEU A 114 1.55 0.94 -0.51
CA LEU A 114 0.52 0.78 -1.52
C LEU A 114 0.67 -0.56 -2.25
N LYS A 115 1.89 -0.91 -2.62
CA LYS A 115 2.20 -2.21 -3.22
C LYS A 115 1.86 -3.36 -2.27
N PHE A 116 2.24 -3.27 -1.00
CA PHE A 116 1.91 -4.27 0.00
C PHE A 116 0.40 -4.51 0.11
N LEU A 117 -0.40 -3.43 0.15
CA LEU A 117 -1.87 -3.53 0.20
C LEU A 117 -2.43 -4.18 -1.07
N VAL A 118 -1.92 -3.79 -2.24
CA VAL A 118 -2.33 -4.36 -3.52
C VAL A 118 -2.05 -5.86 -3.55
N ASP A 119 -0.81 -6.26 -3.30
CA ASP A 119 -0.36 -7.64 -3.43
C ASP A 119 -1.01 -8.59 -2.41
N ASN A 120 -1.27 -8.10 -1.18
CA ASN A 120 -1.72 -8.96 -0.09
C ASN A 120 -3.23 -8.89 0.15
N PHE A 121 -3.92 -7.81 -0.24
CA PHE A 121 -5.33 -7.62 0.09
C PHE A 121 -6.21 -7.31 -1.12
N PHE A 122 -5.89 -6.27 -1.92
CA PHE A 122 -6.78 -5.85 -3.00
C PHE A 122 -6.85 -6.87 -4.13
N GLU A 123 -5.71 -7.31 -4.66
CA GLU A 123 -5.67 -8.27 -5.76
C GLU A 123 -6.20 -9.65 -5.37
N PRO A 124 -5.82 -10.26 -4.23
CA PRO A 124 -6.40 -11.52 -3.77
C PRO A 124 -7.92 -11.47 -3.57
N ALA A 125 -8.47 -10.32 -3.14
CA ALA A 125 -9.91 -10.10 -3.01
C ALA A 125 -10.61 -9.78 -4.35
N GLY A 126 -9.87 -9.73 -5.44
CA GLY A 126 -10.37 -9.46 -6.79
C GLY A 126 -10.76 -7.99 -7.03
N TYR A 127 -10.15 -7.07 -6.29
CA TYR A 127 -10.25 -5.63 -6.55
C TYR A 127 -9.10 -5.17 -7.43
N LYS A 128 -9.43 -4.31 -8.39
CA LYS A 128 -8.47 -3.61 -9.24
C LYS A 128 -8.60 -2.12 -8.99
N LEU A 129 -7.52 -1.50 -8.57
CA LEU A 129 -7.44 -0.08 -8.28
C LEU A 129 -7.00 0.68 -9.53
N ASN A 130 -7.58 1.88 -9.71
CA ASN A 130 -7.23 2.80 -10.79
C ASN A 130 -7.30 4.23 -10.26
N GLY A 131 -6.37 5.09 -10.68
CA GLY A 131 -6.36 6.50 -10.32
C GLY A 131 -4.98 7.07 -10.16
N GLU A 132 -4.93 8.28 -9.64
CA GLU A 132 -3.70 9.05 -9.46
C GLU A 132 -3.65 9.64 -8.06
N ILE A 133 -2.45 9.65 -7.45
CA ILE A 133 -2.17 10.29 -6.18
C ILE A 133 -0.94 11.17 -6.38
N PHE A 134 -1.09 12.47 -6.21
CA PHE A 134 0.01 13.43 -6.23
C PHE A 134 0.63 13.50 -4.84
N TRP A 135 1.96 13.62 -4.77
CA TRP A 135 2.64 13.89 -3.52
C TRP A 135 3.51 15.15 -3.59
N GLU A 136 3.66 15.82 -2.46
CA GLU A 136 4.56 16.94 -2.25
C GLU A 136 5.24 16.79 -0.88
N GLY A 137 6.56 16.72 -0.86
CA GLY A 137 7.38 16.68 0.35
C GLY A 137 7.76 18.08 0.85
N GLU A 138 8.52 18.15 1.95
CA GLU A 138 9.01 19.42 2.50
C GLU A 138 10.04 20.11 1.60
N GLU A 139 10.78 19.34 0.79
CA GLU A 139 11.75 19.87 -0.17
C GLU A 139 11.04 20.18 -1.49
N ARG A 140 11.38 21.34 -2.08
CA ARG A 140 10.69 21.90 -3.25
C ARG A 140 10.68 20.99 -4.47
N ASP A 141 11.67 20.14 -4.64
CA ASP A 141 11.87 19.21 -5.74
C ASP A 141 11.42 17.77 -5.41
N ASP A 142 10.99 17.52 -4.17
CA ASP A 142 10.37 16.26 -3.76
C ASP A 142 8.86 16.31 -4.00
N ASN A 143 8.47 16.07 -5.24
CA ASN A 143 7.09 16.00 -5.64
C ASN A 143 6.91 15.03 -6.82
N GLY A 144 5.70 14.53 -7.02
CA GLY A 144 5.43 13.64 -8.13
C GLY A 144 4.01 13.08 -8.14
N VAL A 145 3.83 12.01 -8.90
CA VAL A 145 2.54 11.32 -9.01
C VAL A 145 2.71 9.81 -8.98
N ILE A 146 1.85 9.15 -8.23
CA ILE A 146 1.63 7.72 -8.25
C ILE A 146 0.44 7.47 -9.18
N VAL A 147 0.64 6.75 -10.25
CA VAL A 147 -0.41 6.33 -11.17
C VAL A 147 -0.66 4.85 -10.99
N VAL A 148 -1.90 4.46 -10.75
CA VAL A 148 -2.28 3.05 -10.63
C VAL A 148 -3.26 2.70 -11.73
N LYS A 149 -2.98 1.62 -12.45
CA LYS A 149 -3.85 1.07 -13.45
C LYS A 149 -3.96 -0.44 -13.31
N ASP A 150 -5.17 -0.91 -13.04
CA ASP A 150 -5.46 -2.34 -12.81
C ASP A 150 -4.49 -3.00 -11.80
N ASN A 151 -4.17 -2.30 -10.71
CA ASN A 151 -3.19 -2.65 -9.68
C ASN A 151 -1.70 -2.50 -10.07
N CYS A 152 -1.38 -2.18 -11.31
CA CYS A 152 -0.02 -1.83 -11.70
C CYS A 152 0.29 -0.41 -11.21
N ILE A 153 1.37 -0.28 -10.42
CA ILE A 153 1.77 0.98 -9.78
C ILE A 153 2.95 1.57 -10.55
N TYR A 154 2.80 2.82 -10.96
CA TYR A 154 3.82 3.62 -11.64
C TYR A 154 4.07 4.88 -10.82
N THR A 155 5.33 5.32 -10.74
CA THR A 155 5.68 6.57 -10.07
C THR A 155 6.41 7.49 -11.02
N TYR A 156 6.08 8.78 -10.94
CA TYR A 156 6.72 9.83 -11.72
C TYR A 156 7.14 10.94 -10.76
N ASN A 157 8.42 11.25 -10.73
CA ASN A 157 8.98 12.28 -9.86
C ASN A 157 9.74 13.29 -10.75
N GLY A 158 9.21 14.49 -10.92
CA GLY A 158 9.79 15.64 -11.61
C GLY A 158 10.42 15.38 -12.98
N THR A 159 11.45 14.58 -13.07
CA THR A 159 12.20 14.27 -14.30
C THR A 159 12.42 12.78 -14.57
N THR A 160 12.02 11.89 -13.66
CA THR A 160 12.33 10.45 -13.77
C THR A 160 11.06 9.61 -13.60
N VAL A 161 10.77 8.76 -14.58
CA VAL A 161 9.69 7.77 -14.50
C VAL A 161 10.25 6.50 -13.87
N TYR A 162 9.75 6.12 -12.70
CA TYR A 162 10.08 4.84 -12.07
C TYR A 162 8.96 3.84 -12.31
N PHE A 163 9.30 2.70 -12.86
CA PHE A 163 8.36 1.59 -13.01
C PHE A 163 8.52 0.64 -11.82
N ASN A 164 7.52 0.60 -10.96
CA ASN A 164 7.40 -0.44 -9.97
C ASN A 164 6.37 -1.45 -10.45
N TYR A 165 6.90 -2.58 -10.92
CA TYR A 165 6.23 -3.86 -11.00
C TYR A 165 5.43 -4.22 -12.25
N ASP A 166 6.12 -4.86 -13.18
CA ASP A 166 5.68 -6.09 -13.83
C ASP A 166 6.92 -6.79 -14.44
N LYS A 167 7.24 -8.00 -14.01
CA LYS A 167 8.42 -8.75 -14.48
C LYS A 167 8.43 -9.00 -16.01
N GLU A 168 7.27 -8.97 -16.66
CA GLU A 168 7.17 -9.07 -18.12
C GLU A 168 7.45 -7.74 -18.83
N ASN A 169 7.09 -6.61 -18.21
CA ASN A 169 7.33 -5.28 -18.77
C ASN A 169 8.74 -4.75 -18.53
N GLU A 170 9.45 -5.25 -17.51
CA GLU A 170 10.84 -4.84 -17.20
C GLU A 170 11.79 -5.03 -18.41
N LYS A 171 11.61 -6.12 -19.19
CA LYS A 171 12.39 -6.39 -20.40
C LYS A 171 12.03 -5.48 -21.58
N ILE A 172 10.81 -5.00 -21.66
CA ILE A 172 10.34 -4.13 -22.75
C ILE A 172 10.79 -2.69 -22.48
N LEU A 173 10.69 -2.24 -21.23
CA LEU A 173 10.91 -0.86 -20.82
C LEU A 173 12.40 -0.49 -20.70
N ALA A 174 13.27 -1.43 -20.38
CA ALA A 174 14.72 -1.24 -20.33
C ALA A 174 15.34 -0.78 -21.68
N ASN A 175 14.60 -0.83 -22.77
CA ASN A 175 15.05 -0.43 -24.10
C ASN A 175 14.53 0.95 -24.55
N PHE A 176 13.77 1.66 -23.72
CA PHE A 176 13.21 2.97 -24.05
C PHE A 176 13.93 4.09 -23.29
N SER A 177 14.11 5.24 -23.93
CA SER A 177 14.47 6.48 -23.24
C SER A 177 13.26 6.99 -22.44
N ASP A 178 13.48 7.83 -21.41
CA ASP A 178 12.44 8.43 -20.57
C ASP A 178 11.31 9.07 -21.39
N ARG A 179 11.66 9.76 -22.47
CA ARG A 179 10.70 10.39 -23.36
C ARG A 179 9.84 9.36 -24.14
N GLN A 180 10.45 8.28 -24.60
CA GLN A 180 9.73 7.20 -25.27
C GLN A 180 8.80 6.45 -24.32
N LEU A 181 9.20 6.32 -23.04
CA LEU A 181 8.37 5.75 -22.00
C LEU A 181 7.17 6.64 -21.70
N LEU A 182 7.37 7.96 -21.59
CA LEU A 182 6.31 8.93 -21.40
C LEU A 182 5.31 8.92 -22.57
N ASP A 183 5.79 8.94 -23.80
CA ASP A 183 4.97 8.88 -25.01
C ASP A 183 4.17 7.57 -25.08
N GLU A 184 4.74 6.44 -24.65
CA GLU A 184 4.03 5.16 -24.60
C GLU A 184 2.97 5.11 -23.50
N LEU A 185 3.21 5.73 -22.34
CA LEU A 185 2.24 5.85 -21.25
C LEU A 185 1.04 6.72 -21.66
N ILE A 186 1.29 7.85 -22.33
CA ILE A 186 0.24 8.72 -22.89
C ILE A 186 -0.57 7.95 -23.94
N LYS A 187 0.10 7.25 -24.84
CA LYS A 187 -0.54 6.46 -25.91
C LYS A 187 -1.42 5.34 -25.36
N ARG A 188 -1.01 4.72 -24.25
CA ARG A 188 -1.81 3.69 -23.55
C ARG A 188 -2.90 4.29 -22.67
N GLY A 189 -3.00 5.63 -22.57
CA GLY A 189 -3.95 6.32 -21.71
C GLY A 189 -3.74 6.03 -20.23
N ILE A 190 -2.49 5.80 -19.84
CA ILE A 190 -2.10 5.58 -18.45
C ILE A 190 -1.90 6.93 -17.74
N ILE A 191 -1.37 7.90 -18.48
CA ILE A 191 -1.25 9.31 -18.07
C ILE A 191 -1.82 10.20 -19.16
N SER A 192 -2.32 11.40 -18.78
CA SER A 192 -2.89 12.41 -19.67
C SER A 192 -1.96 13.61 -19.86
#